data_5cc9105a79ea103dc04904eae6308c12
#
_entry.id   5cc9105a79ea103dc04904eae6308c12
#
_cell.length_a   1.000
_cell.length_b   1.000
_cell.length_c   1.000
_cell.angle_alpha   90.00
_cell.angle_beta   90.00
_cell.angle_gamma   90.00
#
_symmetry.space_group_name_H-M   'P 1'
#
loop_
_entity.id
_entity.type
_entity.pdbx_description
1 polymer ?
#
loop_
_entity_poly.entity_id
_entity_poly.type
_entity_poly.pdbx_seq_one_letter_code
_entity_poly.pdbx_strand_id
1 'polypeptide(L)'
;MKNIHLLFILFCCLYIQAQEKTEKPLNIIWISCEDIGPILSTYGSETINTPNIDRIAAEGVKYTNAYSTVGVCAPSRFSIITGMYPARLGAHNMRTGNHNNFKAPEDVFHKLDKGILDKFGKNVPEYEVVTPSYVKLFPEYLRAENYYCVNDNKCDYQFNAPFTTWDDVFGGGSYKNAPKGAPFFYVKNFYTTHESRIWLRKDKPMTVNPSEVPIPDYYPDIPVVRRDIARKYSNIEALDKEVGQLLKQLETDGVLDNSIIFFWSDHGGNLLRQKRAVGNSGLHVPLLIRYPNGFRAGEVDDRLVSLMDLGPTVMSLLGIAPPEHLDGKAFAGEYEQAPRKLIFGSADRFDESTDMQRSVLDGRFVYIKNFMPELPLIYRNKYREQIPMNAKLIALNQEKKLKGNASYIFMNTKPQEEFYDLQNDPYEVHNLADDPKYSKKIEGYRLALKY
;
A
#
# COMPACT_ATOMS: atom_id res chain seq x y z
N MET A 1 -11.35 71.94 -18.91
CA MET A 1 -11.65 70.95 -17.83
C MET A 1 -12.13 69.59 -18.37
N LYS A 2 -11.84 69.21 -19.63
CA LYS A 2 -12.26 67.92 -20.20
C LYS A 2 -11.10 66.84 -20.28
N ASN A 3 -9.86 67.21 -20.02
CA ASN A 3 -8.72 66.35 -20.23
C ASN A 3 -8.13 65.70 -18.92
N ILE A 4 -8.69 66.04 -17.76
CA ILE A 4 -8.17 65.52 -16.47
C ILE A 4 -8.84 64.18 -16.13
N HIS A 5 -10.07 63.95 -16.58
CA HIS A 5 -10.77 62.66 -16.32
C HIS A 5 -10.24 61.49 -17.16
N LEU A 6 -9.63 61.72 -18.31
CA LEU A 6 -9.09 60.66 -19.16
C LEU A 6 -7.77 60.08 -18.61
N LEU A 7 -6.98 60.91 -17.91
CA LEU A 7 -5.71 60.47 -17.31
C LEU A 7 -5.90 59.62 -16.06
N PHE A 8 -7.01 59.82 -15.30
CA PHE A 8 -7.29 59.03 -14.10
C PHE A 8 -7.84 57.64 -14.42
N ILE A 9 -8.57 57.47 -15.51
CA ILE A 9 -9.08 56.18 -15.96
C ILE A 9 -7.94 55.33 -16.53
N LEU A 10 -6.96 55.91 -17.19
CA LEU A 10 -5.77 55.19 -17.71
C LEU A 10 -4.85 54.70 -16.55
N PHE A 11 -4.78 55.47 -15.45
CA PHE A 11 -3.95 55.09 -14.28
C PHE A 11 -4.61 53.97 -13.43
N CYS A 12 -5.94 53.92 -13.37
CA CYS A 12 -6.65 52.82 -12.71
C CYS A 12 -6.60 51.53 -13.53
N CYS A 13 -6.56 51.55 -14.85
CA CYS A 13 -6.39 50.35 -15.68
C CYS A 13 -4.98 49.76 -15.60
N LEU A 14 -3.96 50.53 -15.26
CA LEU A 14 -2.58 50.03 -15.09
C LEU A 14 -2.32 49.42 -13.69
N TYR A 15 -3.17 49.69 -12.71
CA TYR A 15 -3.03 49.13 -11.36
C TYR A 15 -3.78 47.80 -11.14
N ILE A 16 -4.60 47.33 -12.10
CA ILE A 16 -5.28 46.03 -12.08
C ILE A 16 -4.46 44.92 -12.75
N GLN A 17 -3.28 45.22 -13.27
CA GLN A 17 -2.23 44.20 -13.50
C GLN A 17 -1.45 43.94 -12.21
N ALA A 18 -2.16 43.79 -11.08
CA ALA A 18 -1.59 43.33 -9.83
C ALA A 18 -1.43 41.82 -9.90
N GLN A 19 -0.17 41.43 -10.09
CA GLN A 19 0.39 40.21 -9.52
C GLN A 19 -0.62 39.05 -9.35
N GLU A 20 -0.92 38.33 -10.41
CA GLU A 20 -1.01 36.89 -10.28
C GLU A 20 0.37 36.46 -9.74
N LYS A 21 0.43 36.34 -8.43
CA LYS A 21 1.47 35.54 -7.77
C LYS A 21 1.19 34.15 -8.31
N THR A 22 1.81 33.78 -9.42
CA THR A 22 1.79 32.41 -9.91
C THR A 22 2.41 31.60 -8.77
N GLU A 23 1.55 31.04 -7.91
CA GLU A 23 2.01 30.13 -6.88
C GLU A 23 2.79 29.04 -7.59
N LYS A 24 4.00 28.83 -7.13
CA LYS A 24 4.87 27.80 -7.71
C LYS A 24 4.12 26.47 -7.63
N PRO A 25 3.95 25.72 -8.74
CA PRO A 25 3.21 24.48 -8.70
C PRO A 25 3.83 23.52 -7.67
N LEU A 26 2.97 22.80 -6.93
CA LEU A 26 3.39 21.90 -5.85
C LEU A 26 4.06 20.67 -6.43
N ASN A 27 5.11 20.20 -5.75
CA ASN A 27 5.65 18.88 -6.01
C ASN A 27 4.87 17.82 -5.23
N ILE A 28 4.87 16.61 -5.73
CA ILE A 28 4.30 15.45 -5.05
C ILE A 28 5.43 14.44 -4.78
N ILE A 29 5.52 13.98 -3.55
CA ILE A 29 6.52 12.99 -3.15
C ILE A 29 5.80 11.82 -2.49
N TRP A 30 5.98 10.63 -3.03
CA TRP A 30 5.52 9.38 -2.43
C TRP A 30 6.69 8.65 -1.80
N ILE A 31 6.61 8.45 -0.51
CA ILE A 31 7.51 7.61 0.28
C ILE A 31 6.77 6.30 0.52
N SER A 32 7.05 5.30 -0.30
CA SER A 32 6.44 3.99 -0.15
C SER A 32 7.38 3.00 0.54
N CYS A 33 6.83 2.14 1.35
CA CYS A 33 7.52 1.01 1.93
C CYS A 33 6.79 -0.30 1.63
N GLU A 34 7.39 -1.40 2.03
CA GLU A 34 6.89 -2.74 1.79
C GLU A 34 6.33 -3.33 3.09
N ASP A 35 5.23 -4.06 2.98
CA ASP A 35 4.82 -5.11 3.93
C ASP A 35 4.65 -4.65 5.39
N ILE A 36 4.17 -3.46 5.67
CA ILE A 36 3.89 -3.04 7.05
C ILE A 36 2.42 -2.62 7.27
N GLY A 37 1.85 -3.07 8.38
CA GLY A 37 0.60 -2.51 8.92
C GLY A 37 0.87 -1.22 9.70
N PRO A 38 -0.18 -0.57 10.26
CA PRO A 38 -0.05 0.68 11.01
C PRO A 38 0.51 0.43 12.43
N ILE A 39 1.74 -0.09 12.51
CA ILE A 39 2.43 -0.46 13.77
C ILE A 39 3.56 0.51 14.11
N LEU A 40 3.51 1.76 13.62
CA LEU A 40 4.47 2.82 13.89
C LEU A 40 4.17 3.50 15.24
N SER A 41 5.16 4.19 15.83
CA SER A 41 4.95 4.90 17.10
C SER A 41 3.82 5.93 17.02
N THR A 42 3.68 6.66 15.92
CA THR A 42 2.53 7.57 15.71
C THR A 42 1.17 6.85 15.67
N TYR A 43 1.12 5.54 15.41
CA TYR A 43 -0.09 4.71 15.49
C TYR A 43 -0.25 3.99 16.84
N GLY A 44 0.56 4.34 17.85
CA GLY A 44 0.46 3.82 19.21
C GLY A 44 1.32 2.60 19.52
N SER A 45 2.28 2.23 18.67
CA SER A 45 3.25 1.20 19.02
C SER A 45 4.22 1.71 20.09
N GLU A 46 4.28 1.01 21.21
CA GLU A 46 5.25 1.29 22.29
C GLU A 46 6.57 0.50 22.11
N THR A 47 6.60 -0.45 21.18
CA THR A 47 7.72 -1.38 21.00
C THR A 47 8.79 -0.84 20.07
N ILE A 48 8.43 0.07 19.14
CA ILE A 48 9.35 0.65 18.15
C ILE A 48 9.34 2.16 18.23
N ASN A 49 10.43 2.77 17.77
CA ASN A 49 10.59 4.22 17.72
C ASN A 49 10.82 4.68 16.27
N THR A 50 9.88 5.49 15.74
CA THR A 50 9.88 5.96 14.35
C THR A 50 9.80 7.49 14.24
N PRO A 51 10.74 8.24 14.86
CA PRO A 51 10.63 9.70 15.02
C PRO A 51 10.61 10.46 13.69
N ASN A 52 11.25 9.95 12.64
CA ASN A 52 11.26 10.60 11.33
C ASN A 52 9.95 10.43 10.58
N ILE A 53 9.34 9.25 10.67
CA ILE A 53 8.02 8.99 10.11
C ILE A 53 6.95 9.72 10.93
N ASP A 54 7.09 9.74 12.26
CA ASP A 54 6.20 10.46 13.18
C ASP A 54 6.21 11.97 12.91
N ARG A 55 7.34 12.52 12.46
CA ARG A 55 7.42 13.92 12.01
C ARG A 55 6.47 14.19 10.85
N ILE A 56 6.34 13.28 9.88
CA ILE A 56 5.39 13.43 8.75
C ILE A 56 3.95 13.53 9.29
N ALA A 57 3.61 12.72 10.29
CA ALA A 57 2.31 12.77 10.95
C ALA A 57 2.09 14.07 11.73
N ALA A 58 3.10 14.53 12.47
CA ALA A 58 3.03 15.75 13.27
C ALA A 58 2.93 17.02 12.40
N GLU A 59 3.55 17.02 11.23
CA GLU A 59 3.50 18.12 10.26
C GLU A 59 2.35 17.98 9.22
N GLY A 60 1.48 16.96 9.36
CA GLY A 60 0.44 16.64 8.39
C GLY A 60 -0.75 15.90 9.01
N VAL A 61 -1.38 15.05 8.22
CA VAL A 61 -2.56 14.27 8.59
C VAL A 61 -2.21 12.80 8.73
N LYS A 62 -2.64 12.17 9.81
CA LYS A 62 -2.60 10.72 10.02
C LYS A 62 -3.97 10.12 9.70
N TYR A 63 -4.04 9.25 8.69
CA TYR A 63 -5.24 8.48 8.37
C TYR A 63 -5.22 7.15 9.12
N THR A 64 -6.27 6.87 9.91
CA THR A 64 -6.31 5.68 10.77
C THR A 64 -6.93 4.46 10.10
N ASN A 65 -7.66 4.64 9.00
CA ASN A 65 -8.40 3.59 8.30
C ASN A 65 -8.04 3.55 6.80
N ALA A 66 -6.75 3.36 6.49
CA ALA A 66 -6.28 3.19 5.12
C ALA A 66 -6.02 1.71 4.79
N TYR A 67 -6.48 1.27 3.62
CA TYR A 67 -6.45 -0.14 3.25
C TYR A 67 -5.99 -0.35 1.81
N SER A 68 -5.20 -1.39 1.57
CA SER A 68 -4.95 -1.92 0.24
C SER A 68 -6.16 -2.73 -0.27
N THR A 69 -6.22 -2.96 -1.57
CA THR A 69 -7.24 -3.80 -2.20
C THR A 69 -6.86 -5.28 -2.22
N VAL A 70 -5.57 -5.58 -2.08
CA VAL A 70 -4.99 -6.93 -2.12
C VAL A 70 -3.79 -6.99 -1.18
N GLY A 71 -3.69 -8.05 -0.39
CA GLY A 71 -2.62 -8.23 0.61
C GLY A 71 -1.28 -8.70 0.01
N VAL A 72 -0.95 -8.33 -1.24
CA VAL A 72 0.31 -8.68 -1.89
C VAL A 72 0.72 -7.61 -2.91
N CYS A 73 2.04 -7.44 -3.11
CA CYS A 73 2.65 -6.29 -3.79
C CYS A 73 2.05 -5.96 -5.17
N ALA A 74 2.18 -6.86 -6.17
CA ALA A 74 1.89 -6.49 -7.56
C ALA A 74 0.42 -6.15 -7.81
N PRO A 75 -0.59 -6.91 -7.35
CA PRO A 75 -1.99 -6.53 -7.47
C PRO A 75 -2.34 -5.25 -6.69
N SER A 76 -1.76 -5.05 -5.50
CA SER A 76 -1.96 -3.82 -4.75
C SER A 76 -1.39 -2.62 -5.50
N ARG A 77 -0.13 -2.69 -5.96
CA ARG A 77 0.52 -1.62 -6.73
C ARG A 77 -0.17 -1.35 -8.06
N PHE A 78 -0.78 -2.38 -8.68
CA PHE A 78 -1.67 -2.20 -9.82
C PHE A 78 -2.84 -1.27 -9.46
N SER A 79 -3.54 -1.54 -8.36
CA SER A 79 -4.69 -0.72 -7.96
C SER A 79 -4.30 0.72 -7.63
N ILE A 80 -3.13 0.93 -7.03
CA ILE A 80 -2.61 2.24 -6.66
C ILE A 80 -2.31 3.08 -7.91
N ILE A 81 -1.64 2.48 -8.91
CA ILE A 81 -1.19 3.23 -10.10
C ILE A 81 -2.29 3.46 -11.12
N THR A 82 -3.30 2.58 -11.17
CA THR A 82 -4.43 2.67 -12.11
C THR A 82 -5.67 3.33 -11.51
N GLY A 83 -5.80 3.40 -10.18
CA GLY A 83 -7.02 3.82 -9.51
C GLY A 83 -8.20 2.84 -9.69
N MET A 84 -7.94 1.56 -9.97
CA MET A 84 -8.98 0.58 -10.30
C MET A 84 -8.80 -0.72 -9.53
N TYR A 85 -9.91 -1.42 -9.25
CA TYR A 85 -9.85 -2.75 -8.63
C TYR A 85 -9.13 -3.75 -9.54
N PRO A 86 -8.13 -4.50 -9.01
CA PRO A 86 -7.42 -5.50 -9.79
C PRO A 86 -8.34 -6.59 -10.37
N ALA A 87 -9.35 -7.01 -9.61
CA ALA A 87 -10.30 -8.03 -10.06
C ALA A 87 -11.13 -7.59 -11.29
N ARG A 88 -11.42 -6.29 -11.42
CA ARG A 88 -12.14 -5.71 -12.55
C ARG A 88 -11.39 -5.83 -13.87
N LEU A 89 -10.06 -5.77 -13.80
CA LEU A 89 -9.18 -5.73 -14.97
C LEU A 89 -8.37 -7.02 -15.17
N GLY A 90 -8.65 -8.08 -14.40
CA GLY A 90 -7.91 -9.32 -14.47
C GLY A 90 -6.53 -9.27 -13.80
N ALA A 91 -6.20 -8.24 -13.02
CA ALA A 91 -4.90 -8.06 -12.36
C ALA A 91 -4.83 -8.62 -10.93
N HIS A 92 -5.80 -9.45 -10.52
CA HIS A 92 -5.99 -9.93 -9.15
C HIS A 92 -5.07 -11.10 -8.75
N ASN A 93 -4.43 -11.75 -9.71
CA ASN A 93 -3.45 -12.79 -9.44
C ASN A 93 -2.05 -12.21 -9.26
N MET A 94 -1.19 -12.85 -8.45
CA MET A 94 0.23 -12.50 -8.46
C MET A 94 0.85 -12.93 -9.79
N ARG A 95 1.74 -12.10 -10.35
CA ARG A 95 2.49 -12.41 -11.57
C ARG A 95 3.26 -13.72 -11.43
N THR A 96 3.44 -14.41 -12.53
CA THR A 96 4.26 -15.62 -12.64
C THR A 96 5.47 -15.44 -13.54
N GLY A 97 5.47 -14.40 -14.38
CA GLY A 97 6.60 -14.02 -15.22
C GLY A 97 7.61 -13.11 -14.49
N ASN A 98 8.75 -12.90 -15.10
CA ASN A 98 9.80 -12.00 -14.61
C ASN A 98 9.68 -10.57 -15.18
N HIS A 99 8.55 -10.24 -15.77
CA HIS A 99 8.31 -8.99 -16.52
C HIS A 99 8.03 -7.76 -15.65
N ASN A 100 8.27 -7.83 -14.37
CA ASN A 100 7.91 -6.76 -13.43
C ASN A 100 8.90 -5.60 -13.35
N ASN A 101 9.95 -5.65 -14.12
CA ASN A 101 10.91 -4.57 -14.16
C ASN A 101 11.45 -4.50 -15.58
N PHE A 102 11.50 -3.35 -16.18
CA PHE A 102 12.15 -3.00 -17.43
C PHE A 102 13.60 -3.51 -17.53
N LYS A 103 13.79 -4.80 -17.39
CA LYS A 103 15.09 -5.42 -17.71
C LYS A 103 15.24 -5.48 -19.21
N ALA A 104 16.47 -5.37 -19.65
CA ALA A 104 16.78 -5.53 -21.05
C ALA A 104 16.13 -6.82 -21.62
N PRO A 105 15.67 -6.82 -22.87
CA PRO A 105 15.01 -7.98 -23.48
C PRO A 105 15.78 -9.29 -23.33
N GLU A 106 17.09 -9.24 -23.32
CA GLU A 106 17.97 -10.40 -23.15
C GLU A 106 17.81 -11.07 -21.76
N ASP A 107 17.53 -10.29 -20.73
CA ASP A 107 17.32 -10.81 -19.38
C ASP A 107 15.94 -11.47 -19.19
N VAL A 108 14.99 -11.14 -20.04
CA VAL A 108 13.64 -11.70 -20.03
C VAL A 108 13.65 -13.14 -20.55
N PHE A 109 14.32 -13.39 -21.67
CA PHE A 109 14.35 -14.69 -22.35
C PHE A 109 15.07 -15.78 -21.56
N HIS A 110 16.10 -15.45 -20.79
CA HIS A 110 16.87 -16.44 -20.03
C HIS A 110 16.20 -16.94 -18.72
N LYS A 111 15.11 -16.31 -18.28
CA LYS A 111 14.41 -16.69 -17.04
C LYS A 111 13.09 -17.41 -17.24
N LEU A 112 12.61 -17.49 -18.47
CA LEU A 112 11.37 -18.19 -18.83
C LEU A 112 11.47 -19.70 -18.66
N ASP A 113 12.68 -20.27 -18.66
CA ASP A 113 12.91 -21.72 -18.56
C ASP A 113 12.68 -22.35 -17.18
N LYS A 114 12.40 -21.56 -16.16
CA LYS A 114 12.15 -22.05 -14.80
C LYS A 114 10.76 -21.62 -14.32
N GLY A 115 9.73 -22.16 -14.94
CA GLY A 115 8.34 -21.93 -14.55
C GLY A 115 8.10 -22.20 -13.07
N ILE A 116 7.16 -21.46 -12.48
CA ILE A 116 6.62 -21.77 -11.15
C ILE A 116 5.82 -23.06 -11.27
N LEU A 117 6.15 -24.05 -10.45
CA LEU A 117 5.37 -25.29 -10.37
C LEU A 117 4.31 -25.17 -9.28
N ASP A 118 3.10 -25.60 -9.60
CA ASP A 118 2.02 -25.74 -8.63
C ASP A 118 2.27 -26.93 -7.67
N LYS A 119 1.35 -27.16 -6.72
CA LYS A 119 1.43 -28.27 -5.77
C LYS A 119 1.42 -29.66 -6.40
N PHE A 120 1.01 -29.77 -7.68
CA PHE A 120 0.97 -31.01 -8.44
C PHE A 120 2.17 -31.18 -9.37
N GLY A 121 3.15 -30.25 -9.32
CA GLY A 121 4.33 -30.25 -10.18
C GLY A 121 4.07 -29.78 -11.61
N LYS A 122 2.91 -29.15 -11.89
CA LYS A 122 2.60 -28.57 -13.19
C LYS A 122 3.06 -27.11 -13.25
N ASN A 123 3.51 -26.69 -14.42
CA ASN A 123 3.83 -25.27 -14.65
C ASN A 123 2.58 -24.41 -14.46
N VAL A 124 2.70 -23.40 -13.62
CA VAL A 124 1.71 -22.32 -13.54
C VAL A 124 1.92 -21.46 -14.79
N PRO A 125 0.86 -21.23 -15.61
CA PRO A 125 1.00 -20.39 -16.79
C PRO A 125 1.58 -19.03 -16.48
N GLU A 126 2.37 -18.49 -17.37
CA GLU A 126 2.80 -17.10 -17.27
C GLU A 126 1.57 -16.17 -17.25
N TYR A 127 1.65 -15.16 -16.43
CA TYR A 127 0.55 -14.26 -16.20
C TYR A 127 1.03 -12.82 -16.12
N GLU A 128 0.58 -12.05 -17.07
CA GLU A 128 0.60 -10.60 -17.10
C GLU A 128 -0.77 -10.10 -17.54
N VAL A 129 -1.17 -8.93 -17.02
CA VAL A 129 -2.42 -8.34 -17.44
C VAL A 129 -2.23 -7.46 -18.66
N VAL A 130 -3.15 -7.54 -19.61
CA VAL A 130 -3.26 -6.58 -20.70
C VAL A 130 -4.44 -5.65 -20.35
N THR A 131 -4.11 -4.43 -19.97
CA THR A 131 -5.14 -3.44 -19.63
C THR A 131 -5.91 -2.97 -20.87
N PRO A 132 -7.22 -2.71 -20.77
CA PRO A 132 -7.97 -2.05 -21.82
C PRO A 132 -7.34 -0.69 -22.20
N SER A 133 -7.47 -0.28 -23.45
CA SER A 133 -6.80 0.92 -23.99
C SER A 133 -7.20 2.24 -23.31
N TYR A 134 -8.35 2.29 -22.63
CA TYR A 134 -8.80 3.47 -21.88
C TYR A 134 -8.13 3.59 -20.49
N VAL A 135 -7.49 2.53 -19.99
CA VAL A 135 -6.82 2.53 -18.69
C VAL A 135 -5.45 3.16 -18.85
N LYS A 136 -5.29 4.34 -18.27
CA LYS A 136 -4.00 5.02 -18.12
C LYS A 136 -3.53 4.97 -16.69
N LEU A 137 -2.22 4.98 -16.50
CA LEU A 137 -1.63 5.14 -15.18
C LEU A 137 -1.69 6.63 -14.80
N PHE A 138 -2.01 6.94 -13.53
CA PHE A 138 -2.24 8.33 -13.16
C PHE A 138 -1.04 9.27 -13.41
N PRO A 139 0.25 8.85 -13.38
CA PRO A 139 1.35 9.72 -13.76
C PRO A 139 1.28 10.21 -15.21
N GLU A 140 0.60 9.50 -16.13
CA GLU A 140 0.41 9.96 -17.49
C GLU A 140 -0.45 11.24 -17.56
N TYR A 141 -1.42 11.40 -16.63
CA TYR A 141 -2.20 12.63 -16.50
C TYR A 141 -1.35 13.77 -15.94
N LEU A 142 -0.48 13.48 -14.96
CA LEU A 142 0.45 14.48 -14.42
C LEU A 142 1.45 14.97 -15.48
N ARG A 143 1.96 14.05 -16.30
CA ARG A 143 2.88 14.39 -17.40
C ARG A 143 2.19 15.26 -18.48
N ALA A 144 0.91 15.04 -18.72
CA ALA A 144 0.13 15.91 -19.59
C ALA A 144 0.03 17.36 -19.06
N GLU A 145 0.16 17.54 -17.74
CA GLU A 145 0.22 18.84 -17.06
C GLU A 145 1.67 19.29 -16.77
N ASN A 146 2.63 18.79 -17.54
CA ASN A 146 4.06 19.13 -17.48
C ASN A 146 4.77 18.77 -16.17
N TYR A 147 4.27 17.80 -15.40
CA TYR A 147 5.01 17.22 -14.29
C TYR A 147 6.11 16.30 -14.78
N TYR A 148 7.30 16.41 -14.19
CA TYR A 148 8.38 15.45 -14.38
C TYR A 148 8.17 14.27 -13.42
N CYS A 149 7.82 13.11 -13.95
CA CYS A 149 7.43 11.94 -13.18
C CYS A 149 8.58 10.95 -13.03
N VAL A 150 8.96 10.65 -11.78
CA VAL A 150 10.12 9.80 -11.45
C VAL A 150 9.68 8.66 -10.53
N ASN A 151 10.05 7.42 -10.86
CA ASN A 151 9.89 6.28 -9.98
C ASN A 151 11.24 5.63 -9.67
N ASP A 152 11.69 5.79 -8.44
CA ASP A 152 12.94 5.18 -7.97
C ASP A 152 12.65 3.80 -7.38
N ASN A 153 13.25 2.80 -8.01
CA ASN A 153 13.40 1.41 -7.58
C ASN A 153 12.32 0.41 -7.99
N LYS A 154 11.02 0.60 -7.69
CA LYS A 154 10.02 -0.47 -7.86
C LYS A 154 8.76 0.03 -8.56
N CYS A 155 8.40 -0.63 -9.65
CA CYS A 155 7.07 -0.52 -10.27
C CYS A 155 6.14 -1.65 -9.79
N ASP A 156 6.38 -2.86 -10.24
CA ASP A 156 5.66 -4.07 -9.82
C ASP A 156 4.14 -3.97 -10.03
N TYR A 157 3.71 -3.60 -11.25
CA TYR A 157 2.31 -3.27 -11.56
C TYR A 157 1.52 -4.40 -12.23
N GLN A 158 1.96 -5.65 -12.22
CA GLN A 158 1.37 -6.79 -12.96
C GLN A 158 1.52 -6.72 -14.48
N PHE A 159 2.12 -5.67 -15.01
CA PHE A 159 2.40 -5.43 -16.43
C PHE A 159 3.57 -4.45 -16.58
N ASN A 160 4.11 -4.36 -17.78
CA ASN A 160 5.11 -3.35 -18.11
C ASN A 160 4.43 -1.98 -18.26
N ALA A 161 4.82 -1.01 -17.45
CA ALA A 161 4.28 0.35 -17.55
C ALA A 161 4.59 0.95 -18.94
N PRO A 162 3.63 1.63 -19.60
CA PRO A 162 3.89 2.33 -20.84
C PRO A 162 5.01 3.37 -20.70
N PHE A 163 5.73 3.66 -21.79
CA PHE A 163 6.75 4.73 -21.83
C PHE A 163 6.23 6.09 -21.43
N THR A 164 4.92 6.29 -21.58
CA THR A 164 4.25 7.55 -21.22
C THR A 164 4.09 7.74 -19.72
N THR A 165 4.38 6.72 -18.87
CA THR A 165 4.14 6.78 -17.43
C THR A 165 5.22 7.55 -16.68
N TRP A 166 6.49 7.34 -17.02
CA TRP A 166 7.62 7.88 -16.26
C TRP A 166 8.62 8.56 -17.19
N ASP A 167 9.17 9.70 -16.77
CA ASP A 167 10.29 10.38 -17.42
C ASP A 167 11.62 9.75 -17.01
N ASP A 168 11.72 9.31 -15.74
CA ASP A 168 12.91 8.65 -15.19
C ASP A 168 12.47 7.48 -14.31
N VAL A 169 13.06 6.31 -14.56
CA VAL A 169 12.68 5.07 -13.91
C VAL A 169 13.89 4.14 -13.80
N PHE A 170 14.00 3.42 -12.66
CA PHE A 170 15.06 2.48 -12.33
C PHE A 170 16.49 3.01 -12.09
N GLY A 171 17.02 2.54 -10.95
CA GLY A 171 18.46 2.53 -10.70
C GLY A 171 19.10 3.88 -10.47
N GLY A 172 18.32 4.88 -10.06
CA GLY A 172 18.84 6.21 -9.78
C GLY A 172 17.99 7.34 -10.31
N GLY A 173 16.73 7.06 -10.64
CA GLY A 173 15.76 8.09 -11.00
C GLY A 173 15.70 9.17 -9.91
N SER A 174 15.86 10.42 -10.30
CA SER A 174 15.98 11.54 -9.36
C SER A 174 15.11 12.72 -9.79
N TYR A 175 14.35 13.27 -8.85
CA TYR A 175 13.64 14.54 -9.06
C TYR A 175 14.59 15.69 -9.44
N LYS A 176 15.89 15.56 -9.15
CA LYS A 176 16.92 16.55 -9.55
C LYS A 176 17.15 16.63 -11.05
N ASN A 177 16.71 15.60 -11.79
CA ASN A 177 16.76 15.58 -13.25
C ASN A 177 15.59 16.34 -13.90
N ALA A 178 14.63 16.81 -13.10
CA ALA A 178 13.51 17.61 -13.60
C ALA A 178 14.01 18.89 -14.31
N PRO A 179 13.39 19.30 -15.43
CA PRO A 179 13.69 20.57 -16.08
C PRO A 179 13.56 21.72 -15.08
N LYS A 180 14.44 22.73 -15.21
CA LYS A 180 14.45 23.87 -14.29
C LYS A 180 13.08 24.54 -14.23
N GLY A 181 12.51 24.58 -13.01
CA GLY A 181 11.20 25.21 -12.75
C GLY A 181 9.99 24.31 -13.00
N ALA A 182 10.17 23.11 -13.56
CA ALA A 182 9.08 22.15 -13.68
C ALA A 182 8.74 21.53 -12.31
N PRO A 183 7.43 21.32 -12.00
CA PRO A 183 7.03 20.52 -10.87
C PRO A 183 7.34 19.05 -11.12
N PHE A 184 7.46 18.29 -10.03
CA PHE A 184 7.74 16.86 -10.16
C PHE A 184 6.82 16.00 -9.30
N PHE A 185 6.62 14.76 -9.76
CA PHE A 185 6.09 13.65 -9.00
C PHE A 185 7.21 12.63 -8.79
N TYR A 186 7.61 12.42 -7.56
CA TYR A 186 8.71 11.51 -7.20
C TYR A 186 8.23 10.38 -6.29
N VAL A 187 8.47 9.16 -6.69
CA VAL A 187 8.20 7.97 -5.90
C VAL A 187 9.51 7.37 -5.42
N LYS A 188 9.71 7.33 -4.10
CA LYS A 188 10.80 6.60 -3.45
C LYS A 188 10.26 5.34 -2.79
N ASN A 189 10.70 4.18 -3.26
CA ASN A 189 10.32 2.89 -2.73
C ASN A 189 11.43 2.32 -1.83
N PHE A 190 11.09 1.95 -0.59
CA PHE A 190 12.00 1.35 0.37
C PHE A 190 11.72 -0.14 0.54
N TYR A 191 12.76 -0.97 0.36
CA TYR A 191 12.69 -2.43 0.47
C TYR A 191 13.03 -2.98 1.87
N THR A 192 13.39 -2.12 2.81
CA THR A 192 13.97 -2.49 4.11
C THR A 192 13.01 -3.33 4.96
N THR A 193 11.70 -3.18 4.73
CA THR A 193 10.64 -3.90 5.46
C THR A 193 10.04 -5.07 4.69
N HIS A 194 10.42 -5.32 3.42
CA HIS A 194 9.93 -6.45 2.64
C HIS A 194 10.13 -7.80 3.36
N GLU A 195 9.21 -8.76 3.19
CA GLU A 195 9.24 -10.08 3.88
C GLU A 195 10.62 -10.77 3.77
N SER A 196 11.30 -10.63 2.63
CA SER A 196 12.64 -11.22 2.47
C SER A 196 13.68 -10.68 3.45
N ARG A 197 13.48 -9.49 3.99
CA ARG A 197 14.41 -8.88 4.92
C ARG A 197 14.39 -9.53 6.31
N ILE A 198 13.38 -10.35 6.59
CA ILE A 198 13.36 -11.18 7.81
C ILE A 198 14.53 -12.17 7.77
N TRP A 199 14.75 -12.89 6.65
CA TRP A 199 15.85 -13.85 6.55
C TRP A 199 17.16 -13.28 5.99
N LEU A 200 17.08 -12.33 5.03
CA LEU A 200 18.30 -11.73 4.46
C LEU A 200 19.06 -10.83 5.44
N ARG A 201 18.39 -10.34 6.47
CA ARG A 201 18.98 -9.51 7.53
C ARG A 201 19.09 -10.24 8.87
N LYS A 202 18.92 -11.56 8.89
CA LYS A 202 18.90 -12.36 10.14
C LYS A 202 20.13 -12.18 11.03
N ASP A 203 21.29 -11.93 10.41
CA ASP A 203 22.58 -11.76 11.11
C ASP A 203 22.92 -10.27 11.39
N LYS A 204 22.07 -9.32 10.96
CA LYS A 204 22.27 -7.91 11.32
C LYS A 204 21.83 -7.67 12.77
N PRO A 205 22.46 -6.74 13.47
CA PRO A 205 22.01 -6.32 14.80
C PRO A 205 20.51 -5.99 14.81
N MET A 206 19.81 -6.34 15.87
CA MET A 206 18.43 -5.91 16.14
C MET A 206 18.44 -4.74 17.10
N THR A 207 17.57 -3.76 16.86
CA THR A 207 17.35 -2.63 17.76
C THR A 207 16.22 -2.93 18.75
N VAL A 208 15.31 -3.84 18.39
CA VAL A 208 14.18 -4.26 19.21
C VAL A 208 14.49 -5.59 19.89
N ASN A 209 14.25 -5.66 21.21
CA ASN A 209 14.49 -6.86 22.03
C ASN A 209 13.39 -7.91 21.76
N PRO A 210 13.72 -9.17 21.42
CA PRO A 210 12.73 -10.22 21.22
C PRO A 210 11.82 -10.49 22.42
N SER A 211 12.26 -10.21 23.65
CA SER A 211 11.44 -10.40 24.86
C SER A 211 10.29 -9.37 24.98
N GLU A 212 10.38 -8.24 24.29
CA GLU A 212 9.48 -7.10 24.43
C GLU A 212 8.42 -7.00 23.30
N VAL A 213 8.54 -7.85 22.26
CA VAL A 213 7.61 -7.80 21.15
C VAL A 213 6.23 -8.38 21.50
N PRO A 214 5.13 -7.73 21.08
CA PRO A 214 3.80 -8.31 21.20
C PRO A 214 3.67 -9.52 20.25
N ILE A 215 3.09 -10.60 20.78
CA ILE A 215 2.82 -11.81 20.01
C ILE A 215 1.34 -11.83 19.65
N PRO A 216 0.97 -11.83 18.36
CA PRO A 216 -0.41 -12.06 17.96
C PRO A 216 -0.96 -13.39 18.49
N ASP A 217 -2.21 -13.43 18.93
CA ASP A 217 -2.86 -14.58 19.57
C ASP A 217 -2.86 -15.87 18.73
N TYR A 218 -2.67 -15.72 17.42
CA TYR A 218 -2.55 -16.85 16.50
C TYR A 218 -1.12 -17.39 16.34
N TYR A 219 -0.15 -16.90 17.12
CA TYR A 219 1.21 -17.47 17.16
C TYR A 219 1.51 -18.05 18.52
N PRO A 220 2.25 -19.18 18.59
CA PRO A 220 2.79 -19.67 19.85
C PRO A 220 3.94 -18.74 20.31
N ASP A 221 3.99 -18.49 21.60
CA ASP A 221 5.09 -17.74 22.22
C ASP A 221 6.34 -18.63 22.33
N ILE A 222 7.18 -18.62 21.30
CA ILE A 222 8.43 -19.36 21.22
C ILE A 222 9.57 -18.47 20.69
N PRO A 223 10.83 -18.77 21.02
CA PRO A 223 11.97 -17.91 20.72
C PRO A 223 12.10 -17.50 19.24
N VAL A 224 11.82 -18.41 18.30
CA VAL A 224 11.92 -18.11 16.87
C VAL A 224 10.84 -17.12 16.39
N VAL A 225 9.63 -17.20 16.95
CA VAL A 225 8.53 -16.25 16.65
C VAL A 225 8.90 -14.88 17.19
N ARG A 226 9.30 -14.78 18.45
CA ARG A 226 9.76 -13.52 19.05
C ARG A 226 10.87 -12.87 18.25
N ARG A 227 11.88 -13.69 17.87
CA ARG A 227 13.03 -13.21 17.09
C ARG A 227 12.62 -12.63 15.74
N ASP A 228 11.75 -13.30 15.00
CA ASP A 228 11.37 -12.85 13.65
C ASP A 228 10.43 -11.64 13.71
N ILE A 229 9.59 -11.50 14.75
CA ILE A 229 8.83 -10.28 15.04
C ILE A 229 9.77 -9.14 15.40
N ALA A 230 10.76 -9.36 16.29
CA ALA A 230 11.75 -8.35 16.65
C ALA A 230 12.58 -7.91 15.43
N ARG A 231 12.89 -8.84 14.50
CA ARG A 231 13.54 -8.53 13.23
C ARG A 231 12.67 -7.64 12.35
N LYS A 232 11.38 -7.94 12.22
CA LYS A 232 10.41 -7.09 11.52
C LYS A 232 10.42 -5.67 12.09
N TYR A 233 10.34 -5.52 13.40
CA TYR A 233 10.30 -4.23 14.08
C TYR A 233 11.62 -3.46 13.94
N SER A 234 12.76 -4.14 14.08
CA SER A 234 14.08 -3.54 13.82
C SER A 234 14.27 -3.09 12.37
N ASN A 235 13.62 -3.77 11.41
CA ASN A 235 13.63 -3.34 10.02
C ASN A 235 12.77 -2.07 9.82
N ILE A 236 11.70 -1.88 10.58
CA ILE A 236 10.89 -0.65 10.55
C ILE A 236 11.68 0.53 11.12
N GLU A 237 12.40 0.36 12.21
CA GLU A 237 13.28 1.41 12.73
C GLU A 237 14.45 1.74 11.77
N ALA A 238 14.91 0.75 11.01
CA ALA A 238 15.91 1.01 9.96
C ALA A 238 15.29 1.81 8.79
N LEU A 239 14.04 1.49 8.38
CA LEU A 239 13.27 2.27 7.41
C LEU A 239 13.09 3.72 7.90
N ASP A 240 12.76 3.93 9.18
CA ASP A 240 12.60 5.27 9.75
C ASP A 240 13.86 6.13 9.55
N LYS A 241 15.04 5.56 9.75
CA LYS A 241 16.32 6.26 9.50
C LYS A 241 16.51 6.60 8.03
N GLU A 242 16.12 5.71 7.12
CA GLU A 242 16.18 5.94 5.66
C GLU A 242 15.21 7.06 5.26
N VAL A 243 14.00 7.10 5.82
CA VAL A 243 13.02 8.19 5.63
C VAL A 243 13.57 9.51 6.16
N GLY A 244 14.20 9.51 7.34
CA GLY A 244 14.84 10.71 7.90
C GLY A 244 15.95 11.28 6.99
N GLN A 245 16.76 10.41 6.39
CA GLN A 245 17.78 10.83 5.41
C GLN A 245 17.15 11.47 4.17
N LEU A 246 16.06 10.90 3.66
CA LEU A 246 15.33 11.48 2.53
C LEU A 246 14.72 12.84 2.89
N LEU A 247 14.04 12.96 4.03
CA LEU A 247 13.47 14.24 4.46
C LEU A 247 14.53 15.32 4.58
N LYS A 248 15.69 15.00 5.19
CA LYS A 248 16.83 15.93 5.29
C LYS A 248 17.38 16.31 3.91
N GLN A 249 17.42 15.38 2.96
CA GLN A 249 17.83 15.66 1.58
C GLN A 249 16.88 16.66 0.91
N LEU A 250 15.55 16.45 1.05
CA LEU A 250 14.52 17.33 0.49
C LEU A 250 14.57 18.74 1.10
N GLU A 251 14.88 18.85 2.40
CA GLU A 251 15.14 20.13 3.07
C GLU A 251 16.37 20.83 2.48
N THR A 252 17.48 20.11 2.38
CA THR A 252 18.76 20.65 1.86
C THR A 252 18.61 21.13 0.42
N ASP A 253 17.80 20.43 -0.39
CA ASP A 253 17.54 20.78 -1.77
C ASP A 253 16.48 21.90 -1.91
N GLY A 254 15.88 22.35 -0.80
CA GLY A 254 14.90 23.45 -0.76
C GLY A 254 13.57 23.11 -1.43
N VAL A 255 13.22 21.82 -1.53
CA VAL A 255 11.98 21.36 -2.18
C VAL A 255 10.91 20.91 -1.19
N LEU A 256 11.27 20.64 0.08
CA LEU A 256 10.37 20.11 1.11
C LEU A 256 9.13 21.01 1.31
N ASP A 257 9.33 22.33 1.41
CA ASP A 257 8.27 23.29 1.74
C ASP A 257 7.30 23.56 0.57
N ASN A 258 7.68 23.16 -0.65
CA ASN A 258 6.82 23.21 -1.83
C ASN A 258 6.33 21.82 -2.25
N SER A 259 6.30 20.86 -1.32
CA SER A 259 5.94 19.48 -1.64
C SER A 259 4.84 18.96 -0.73
N ILE A 260 3.90 18.20 -1.31
CA ILE A 260 2.98 17.33 -0.58
C ILE A 260 3.65 15.95 -0.49
N ILE A 261 3.82 15.45 0.73
CA ILE A 261 4.48 14.16 0.98
C ILE A 261 3.47 13.14 1.46
N PHE A 262 3.40 12.01 0.78
CA PHE A 262 2.64 10.84 1.19
C PHE A 262 3.59 9.76 1.70
N PHE A 263 3.34 9.23 2.88
CA PHE A 263 3.99 8.02 3.38
C PHE A 263 2.96 6.90 3.47
N TRP A 264 3.25 5.74 2.88
CA TRP A 264 2.32 4.61 2.84
C TRP A 264 3.06 3.27 2.62
N SER A 265 2.41 2.14 3.02
CA SER A 265 2.84 0.79 2.67
C SER A 265 1.96 0.22 1.55
N ASP A 266 2.52 -0.63 0.70
CA ASP A 266 1.78 -1.22 -0.42
C ASP A 266 0.68 -2.20 0.01
N HIS A 267 0.83 -2.88 1.13
CA HIS A 267 -0.18 -3.70 1.82
C HIS A 267 0.23 -3.89 3.29
N GLY A 268 -0.56 -4.69 4.03
CA GLY A 268 -0.32 -4.95 5.45
C GLY A 268 0.95 -5.76 5.74
N GLY A 269 1.04 -6.37 6.91
CA GLY A 269 2.27 -6.96 7.45
C GLY A 269 2.90 -8.09 6.62
N ASN A 270 4.15 -8.44 6.94
CA ASN A 270 5.00 -9.36 6.17
C ASN A 270 5.07 -10.79 6.74
N LEU A 271 4.41 -11.08 7.84
CA LEU A 271 4.43 -12.39 8.48
C LEU A 271 3.28 -13.29 8.02
N LEU A 272 3.28 -14.53 8.51
CA LEU A 272 2.21 -15.50 8.25
C LEU A 272 0.85 -14.94 8.69
N ARG A 273 -0.22 -15.17 7.91
CA ARG A 273 -1.57 -14.61 8.11
C ARG A 273 -1.66 -13.07 7.98
N GLN A 274 -0.60 -12.41 7.56
CA GLN A 274 -0.58 -10.99 7.23
C GLN A 274 -0.45 -10.81 5.71
N LYS A 275 0.74 -10.95 5.14
CA LYS A 275 0.91 -10.93 3.67
C LYS A 275 0.11 -12.07 3.02
N ARG A 276 -0.57 -11.75 1.93
CA ARG A 276 -1.48 -12.63 1.17
C ARG A 276 -2.83 -12.89 1.83
N ALA A 277 -3.15 -12.25 2.97
CA ALA A 277 -4.46 -12.32 3.60
C ALA A 277 -5.37 -11.19 3.13
N VAL A 278 -6.69 -11.42 3.19
CA VAL A 278 -7.74 -10.44 2.87
C VAL A 278 -8.38 -9.82 4.11
N GLY A 279 -7.93 -10.21 5.29
CA GLY A 279 -8.35 -9.64 6.57
C GLY A 279 -7.61 -8.34 6.87
N ASN A 280 -7.90 -7.79 8.04
CA ASN A 280 -7.34 -6.52 8.49
C ASN A 280 -5.81 -6.49 8.47
N SER A 281 -5.17 -7.53 9.01
CA SER A 281 -3.70 -7.61 9.09
C SER A 281 -2.98 -7.66 7.73
N GLY A 282 -3.69 -8.07 6.67
CA GLY A 282 -3.17 -8.11 5.31
C GLY A 282 -3.43 -6.85 4.50
N LEU A 283 -4.49 -6.10 4.84
CA LEU A 283 -4.94 -4.95 4.04
C LEU A 283 -4.71 -3.61 4.72
N HIS A 284 -4.73 -3.52 6.06
CA HIS A 284 -4.58 -2.27 6.80
C HIS A 284 -3.14 -1.76 6.75
N VAL A 285 -2.97 -0.49 6.34
CA VAL A 285 -1.67 0.13 6.09
C VAL A 285 -1.56 1.49 6.79
N PRO A 286 -0.35 1.96 7.12
CA PRO A 286 -0.16 3.35 7.49
C PRO A 286 -0.37 4.25 6.27
N LEU A 287 -0.98 5.41 6.50
CA LEU A 287 -1.07 6.50 5.53
C LEU A 287 -0.91 7.84 6.24
N LEU A 288 0.12 8.58 5.88
CA LEU A 288 0.40 9.92 6.39
C LEU A 288 0.52 10.87 5.21
N ILE A 289 -0.02 12.08 5.32
CA ILE A 289 0.12 13.11 4.28
C ILE A 289 0.54 14.42 4.92
N ARG A 290 1.75 14.88 4.59
CA ARG A 290 2.26 16.20 4.95
C ARG A 290 1.97 17.19 3.83
N TYR A 291 1.39 18.30 4.19
CA TYR A 291 1.12 19.41 3.27
C TYR A 291 2.12 20.56 3.50
N PRO A 292 2.35 21.42 2.50
CA PRO A 292 3.12 22.65 2.65
C PRO A 292 2.56 23.57 3.74
N ASN A 293 3.42 24.42 4.30
CA ASN A 293 3.03 25.50 5.22
C ASN A 293 2.25 25.04 6.48
N GLY A 294 2.42 23.78 6.90
CA GLY A 294 1.74 23.24 8.08
C GLY A 294 0.22 23.09 7.92
N PHE A 295 -0.29 23.07 6.70
CA PHE A 295 -1.71 22.87 6.47
C PHE A 295 -2.15 21.50 7.03
N ARG A 296 -3.17 21.50 7.89
CA ARG A 296 -3.70 20.34 8.61
C ARG A 296 -2.68 19.60 9.49
N ALA A 297 -1.63 20.29 9.98
CA ALA A 297 -0.60 19.66 10.81
C ALA A 297 -1.17 19.09 12.11
N GLY A 298 -0.81 17.84 12.42
CA GLY A 298 -1.23 17.13 13.63
C GLY A 298 -2.66 16.58 13.61
N GLU A 299 -3.38 16.71 12.49
CA GLU A 299 -4.73 16.16 12.38
C GLU A 299 -4.75 14.63 12.30
N VAL A 300 -5.82 14.04 12.82
CA VAL A 300 -6.16 12.63 12.69
C VAL A 300 -7.46 12.52 11.91
N ASP A 301 -7.44 11.75 10.84
CA ASP A 301 -8.60 11.51 9.98
C ASP A 301 -8.94 10.01 10.02
N ASP A 302 -10.14 9.67 10.44
CA ASP A 302 -10.62 8.29 10.60
C ASP A 302 -11.48 7.80 9.43
N ARG A 303 -11.59 8.59 8.35
CA ARG A 303 -12.29 8.15 7.14
C ARG A 303 -11.68 6.90 6.54
N LEU A 304 -12.52 6.09 5.91
CA LEU A 304 -12.06 4.96 5.12
C LEU A 304 -11.38 5.43 3.84
N VAL A 305 -10.14 5.02 3.62
CA VAL A 305 -9.35 5.28 2.41
C VAL A 305 -8.90 3.95 1.80
N SER A 306 -9.11 3.79 0.51
CA SER A 306 -8.45 2.73 -0.26
C SER A 306 -7.17 3.27 -0.90
N LEU A 307 -6.10 2.48 -0.94
CA LEU A 307 -4.87 2.94 -1.61
C LEU A 307 -5.07 3.26 -3.10
N MET A 308 -6.10 2.72 -3.76
CA MET A 308 -6.45 3.12 -5.13
C MET A 308 -6.99 4.56 -5.22
N ASP A 309 -7.28 5.20 -4.09
CA ASP A 309 -7.74 6.59 -4.00
C ASP A 309 -6.57 7.59 -4.08
N LEU A 310 -5.33 7.11 -3.93
CA LEU A 310 -4.14 7.98 -3.89
C LEU A 310 -3.92 8.73 -5.21
N GLY A 311 -4.00 8.04 -6.35
CA GLY A 311 -3.85 8.68 -7.67
C GLY A 311 -4.92 9.76 -7.94
N PRO A 312 -6.23 9.45 -7.82
CA PRO A 312 -7.30 10.44 -7.90
C PRO A 312 -7.12 11.61 -6.93
N THR A 313 -6.65 11.35 -5.71
CA THR A 313 -6.40 12.41 -4.71
C THR A 313 -5.24 13.33 -5.12
N VAL A 314 -4.15 12.76 -5.64
CA VAL A 314 -3.05 13.56 -6.18
C VAL A 314 -3.54 14.46 -7.31
N MET A 315 -4.28 13.90 -8.29
CA MET A 315 -4.86 14.71 -9.37
C MET A 315 -5.75 15.83 -8.82
N SER A 316 -6.63 15.51 -7.89
CA SER A 316 -7.54 16.47 -7.25
C SER A 316 -6.80 17.60 -6.51
N LEU A 317 -5.73 17.28 -5.77
CA LEU A 317 -4.89 18.26 -5.07
C LEU A 317 -4.16 19.22 -6.04
N LEU A 318 -3.97 18.79 -7.27
CA LEU A 318 -3.32 19.56 -8.32
C LEU A 318 -4.32 20.26 -9.28
N GLY A 319 -5.63 20.20 -8.97
CA GLY A 319 -6.69 20.78 -9.81
C GLY A 319 -6.94 20.00 -11.11
N ILE A 320 -6.45 18.76 -11.20
CA ILE A 320 -6.66 17.87 -12.35
C ILE A 320 -7.89 16.99 -12.07
N ALA A 321 -8.90 17.06 -12.93
CA ALA A 321 -10.11 16.24 -12.76
C ALA A 321 -9.80 14.75 -12.96
N PRO A 322 -10.04 13.89 -11.94
CA PRO A 322 -9.90 12.44 -12.10
C PRO A 322 -10.91 11.90 -13.11
N PRO A 323 -10.51 10.97 -14.00
CA PRO A 323 -11.43 10.34 -14.94
C PRO A 323 -12.60 9.60 -14.25
N GLU A 324 -13.80 9.69 -14.80
CA GLU A 324 -15.01 9.09 -14.24
C GLU A 324 -14.99 7.55 -14.17
N HIS A 325 -14.20 6.89 -15.01
CA HIS A 325 -14.11 5.43 -15.05
C HIS A 325 -13.30 4.81 -13.91
N LEU A 326 -12.60 5.63 -13.09
CA LEU A 326 -11.83 5.16 -11.96
C LEU A 326 -12.73 4.65 -10.82
N ASP A 327 -12.31 3.57 -10.18
CA ASP A 327 -12.95 3.08 -8.94
C ASP A 327 -12.43 3.85 -7.72
N GLY A 328 -11.24 4.43 -7.83
CA GLY A 328 -10.62 5.30 -6.86
C GLY A 328 -11.35 6.64 -6.74
N LYS A 329 -11.40 7.18 -5.52
CA LYS A 329 -12.09 8.43 -5.17
C LYS A 329 -11.10 9.42 -4.56
N ALA A 330 -11.11 10.65 -5.05
CA ALA A 330 -10.35 11.70 -4.39
C ALA A 330 -10.93 11.96 -2.99
N PHE A 331 -10.10 11.92 -1.96
CA PHE A 331 -10.48 12.21 -0.58
C PHE A 331 -9.93 13.55 -0.06
N ALA A 332 -9.29 14.33 -0.94
CA ALA A 332 -8.84 15.69 -0.70
C ALA A 332 -8.70 16.45 -2.04
N GLY A 333 -8.66 17.77 -1.98
CA GLY A 333 -8.48 18.65 -3.14
C GLY A 333 -9.80 19.11 -3.79
N GLU A 334 -9.69 19.69 -4.98
CA GLU A 334 -10.82 20.32 -5.67
C GLU A 334 -11.95 19.35 -6.02
N TYR A 335 -11.59 18.10 -6.32
CA TYR A 335 -12.52 17.04 -6.73
C TYR A 335 -12.79 16.03 -5.63
N GLU A 336 -12.71 16.46 -4.35
CA GLU A 336 -12.99 15.60 -3.20
C GLU A 336 -14.39 15.01 -3.29
N GLN A 337 -14.50 13.70 -3.07
CA GLN A 337 -15.75 12.95 -3.08
C GLN A 337 -16.17 12.52 -1.68
N ALA A 338 -17.44 12.14 -1.53
CA ALA A 338 -17.96 11.60 -0.27
C ALA A 338 -17.13 10.40 0.23
N PRO A 339 -16.84 10.34 1.54
CA PRO A 339 -16.07 9.25 2.14
C PRO A 339 -16.63 7.88 1.81
N ARG A 340 -15.75 6.90 1.69
CA ARG A 340 -16.15 5.50 1.53
C ARG A 340 -16.87 5.00 2.77
N LYS A 341 -17.86 4.14 2.58
CA LYS A 341 -18.52 3.42 3.66
C LYS A 341 -17.98 2.01 3.83
N LEU A 342 -17.38 1.46 2.78
CA LEU A 342 -16.85 0.12 2.71
C LEU A 342 -15.56 0.10 1.90
N ILE A 343 -14.66 -0.79 2.31
CA ILE A 343 -13.46 -1.18 1.57
C ILE A 343 -13.65 -2.63 1.12
N PHE A 344 -13.17 -2.95 -0.08
CA PHE A 344 -13.22 -4.30 -0.63
C PHE A 344 -11.81 -4.85 -0.85
N GLY A 345 -11.60 -6.10 -0.42
CA GLY A 345 -10.36 -6.82 -0.59
C GLY A 345 -10.55 -8.10 -1.41
N SER A 346 -9.48 -8.54 -2.07
CA SER A 346 -9.46 -9.79 -2.83
C SER A 346 -8.16 -10.55 -2.64
N ALA A 347 -8.24 -11.88 -2.69
CA ALA A 347 -7.10 -12.77 -2.84
C ALA A 347 -7.51 -13.93 -3.74
N ASP A 348 -6.68 -14.20 -4.73
CA ASP A 348 -6.90 -15.26 -5.70
C ASP A 348 -5.65 -16.14 -5.78
N ARG A 349 -5.07 -16.38 -6.96
CA ARG A 349 -3.83 -17.12 -7.07
C ARG A 349 -2.63 -16.23 -6.71
N PHE A 350 -1.94 -16.61 -5.63
CA PHE A 350 -0.68 -15.99 -5.26
C PHE A 350 0.45 -17.02 -5.31
N ASP A 351 1.51 -16.68 -6.06
CA ASP A 351 2.64 -17.56 -6.33
C ASP A 351 2.15 -18.94 -6.85
N GLU A 352 2.53 -20.05 -6.21
CA GLU A 352 2.13 -21.42 -6.57
C GLU A 352 0.75 -21.86 -6.04
N SER A 353 0.05 -21.01 -5.29
CA SER A 353 -1.18 -21.38 -4.59
C SER A 353 -2.40 -20.66 -5.15
N THR A 354 -3.41 -21.43 -5.56
CA THR A 354 -4.71 -20.90 -6.00
C THR A 354 -5.70 -20.90 -4.86
N ASP A 355 -6.39 -19.79 -4.69
CA ASP A 355 -7.54 -19.60 -3.80
C ASP A 355 -8.52 -18.63 -4.45
N MET A 356 -9.63 -18.36 -3.78
CA MET A 356 -10.55 -17.29 -4.13
C MET A 356 -11.25 -16.78 -2.87
N GLN A 357 -10.87 -15.58 -2.45
CA GLN A 357 -11.43 -14.91 -1.27
C GLN A 357 -11.82 -13.48 -1.61
N ARG A 358 -12.87 -12.97 -0.96
CA ARG A 358 -13.28 -11.58 -1.03
C ARG A 358 -13.58 -11.08 0.37
N SER A 359 -13.23 -9.84 0.66
CA SER A 359 -13.55 -9.22 1.95
C SER A 359 -14.24 -7.87 1.80
N VAL A 360 -15.00 -7.52 2.83
CA VAL A 360 -15.62 -6.20 3.01
C VAL A 360 -15.25 -5.71 4.41
N LEU A 361 -14.77 -4.47 4.50
CA LEU A 361 -14.39 -3.83 5.76
C LEU A 361 -15.11 -2.47 5.88
N ASP A 362 -15.57 -2.12 7.10
CA ASP A 362 -16.16 -0.81 7.41
C ASP A 362 -15.35 0.00 8.44
N GLY A 363 -14.10 -0.40 8.69
CA GLY A 363 -13.21 0.19 9.69
C GLY A 363 -13.29 -0.49 11.06
N ARG A 364 -14.43 -1.10 11.42
CA ARG A 364 -14.58 -1.87 12.66
C ARG A 364 -14.79 -3.36 12.41
N PHE A 365 -15.59 -3.69 11.41
CA PHE A 365 -15.90 -5.08 11.12
C PHE A 365 -15.28 -5.50 9.80
N VAL A 366 -14.85 -6.75 9.75
CA VAL A 366 -14.42 -7.40 8.51
C VAL A 366 -15.27 -8.64 8.26
N TYR A 367 -15.80 -8.76 7.05
CA TYR A 367 -16.46 -9.94 6.55
C TYR A 367 -15.64 -10.54 5.42
N ILE A 368 -15.40 -11.86 5.46
CA ILE A 368 -14.64 -12.58 4.45
C ILE A 368 -15.53 -13.69 3.88
N LYS A 369 -15.63 -13.77 2.57
CA LYS A 369 -16.23 -14.88 1.83
C LYS A 369 -15.13 -15.73 1.21
N ASN A 370 -15.08 -16.99 1.61
CA ASN A 370 -14.21 -18.00 1.05
C ASN A 370 -14.97 -18.80 -0.01
N PHE A 371 -14.53 -18.70 -1.27
CA PHE A 371 -15.17 -19.40 -2.40
C PHE A 371 -14.59 -20.80 -2.60
N MET A 372 -13.45 -21.10 -1.97
CA MET A 372 -12.79 -22.41 -1.98
C MET A 372 -12.54 -22.87 -0.54
N PRO A 373 -13.60 -23.13 0.25
CA PRO A 373 -13.48 -23.47 1.68
C PRO A 373 -12.82 -24.82 1.93
N GLU A 374 -12.80 -25.71 0.94
CA GLU A 374 -12.09 -27.00 0.98
C GLU A 374 -10.55 -26.85 1.03
N LEU A 375 -10.02 -25.66 0.77
CA LEU A 375 -8.59 -25.38 0.81
C LEU A 375 -8.16 -24.85 2.19
N PRO A 376 -6.88 -25.02 2.56
CA PRO A 376 -6.38 -24.55 3.84
C PRO A 376 -6.41 -23.02 3.96
N LEU A 377 -6.46 -22.52 5.19
CA LEU A 377 -6.36 -21.09 5.46
C LEU A 377 -4.95 -20.54 5.14
N ILE A 378 -3.91 -21.31 5.46
CA ILE A 378 -2.52 -20.96 5.15
C ILE A 378 -1.95 -21.94 4.15
N TYR A 379 -1.54 -21.42 3.00
CA TYR A 379 -0.90 -22.22 1.96
C TYR A 379 0.60 -22.40 2.21
N ARG A 380 1.12 -23.51 1.73
CA ARG A 380 2.57 -23.69 1.57
C ARG A 380 3.06 -22.74 0.48
N ASN A 381 4.16 -22.07 0.74
CA ASN A 381 4.78 -21.12 -0.18
C ASN A 381 6.30 -21.13 0.05
N LYS A 382 7.06 -21.62 -0.92
CA LYS A 382 8.51 -21.81 -0.81
C LYS A 382 9.26 -20.51 -0.51
N TYR A 383 8.79 -19.40 -1.06
CA TYR A 383 9.41 -18.11 -0.82
C TYR A 383 9.22 -17.66 0.64
N ARG A 384 7.99 -17.72 1.13
CA ARG A 384 7.64 -17.32 2.50
C ARG A 384 8.21 -18.27 3.57
N GLU A 385 8.41 -19.55 3.23
CA GLU A 385 8.97 -20.56 4.13
C GLU A 385 10.45 -20.31 4.45
N GLN A 386 11.13 -19.40 3.77
CA GLN A 386 12.47 -18.94 4.13
C GLN A 386 12.47 -18.12 5.43
N ILE A 387 11.33 -17.59 5.87
CA ILE A 387 11.19 -16.96 7.20
C ILE A 387 11.31 -18.07 8.27
N PRO A 388 12.27 -18.00 9.21
CA PRO A 388 12.53 -19.09 10.15
C PRO A 388 11.34 -19.52 10.99
N MET A 389 10.51 -18.55 11.46
CA MET A 389 9.30 -18.89 12.21
C MET A 389 8.30 -19.68 11.36
N ASN A 390 8.15 -19.39 10.08
CA ASN A 390 7.21 -20.10 9.22
C ASN A 390 7.59 -21.57 9.06
N ALA A 391 8.86 -21.84 8.77
CA ALA A 391 9.38 -23.21 8.71
C ALA A 391 9.16 -23.96 10.03
N LYS A 392 9.41 -23.29 11.18
CA LYS A 392 9.21 -23.89 12.50
C LYS A 392 7.74 -24.17 12.82
N LEU A 393 6.85 -23.23 12.50
CA LEU A 393 5.40 -23.40 12.72
C LEU A 393 4.83 -24.54 11.87
N ILE A 394 5.27 -24.65 10.61
CA ILE A 394 4.90 -25.76 9.73
C ILE A 394 5.35 -27.10 10.33
N ALA A 395 6.59 -27.22 10.82
CA ALA A 395 7.08 -28.41 11.45
C ALA A 395 6.28 -28.77 12.72
N LEU A 396 5.99 -27.79 13.59
CA LEU A 396 5.17 -27.99 14.79
C LEU A 396 3.75 -28.43 14.45
N ASN A 397 3.17 -27.92 13.36
CA ASN A 397 1.86 -28.36 12.88
C ASN A 397 1.90 -29.82 12.41
N GLN A 398 2.90 -30.22 11.64
CA GLN A 398 3.08 -31.61 11.19
C GLN A 398 3.25 -32.56 12.38
N GLU A 399 3.94 -32.13 13.43
CA GLU A 399 4.12 -32.86 14.69
C GLU A 399 2.87 -32.81 15.59
N LYS A 400 1.80 -32.14 15.21
CA LYS A 400 0.56 -31.90 15.99
C LYS A 400 0.83 -31.22 17.34
N LYS A 401 1.87 -30.39 17.43
CA LYS A 401 2.28 -29.68 18.66
C LYS A 401 1.66 -28.29 18.81
N LEU A 402 1.05 -27.73 17.75
CA LEU A 402 0.31 -26.47 17.83
C LEU A 402 -1.04 -26.70 18.52
N LYS A 403 -1.49 -25.71 19.33
CA LYS A 403 -2.74 -25.77 20.08
C LYS A 403 -3.49 -24.42 19.94
N GLY A 404 -4.81 -24.44 20.21
CA GLY A 404 -5.65 -23.24 20.21
C GLY A 404 -5.57 -22.48 18.89
N ASN A 405 -5.52 -21.15 18.94
CA ASN A 405 -5.49 -20.29 17.76
C ASN A 405 -4.31 -20.56 16.83
N ALA A 406 -3.16 -21.00 17.37
CA ALA A 406 -2.01 -21.35 16.56
C ALA A 406 -2.23 -22.63 15.70
N SER A 407 -3.10 -23.56 16.13
CA SER A 407 -3.48 -24.70 15.30
C SER A 407 -4.57 -24.35 14.29
N TYR A 408 -5.44 -23.40 14.63
CA TYR A 408 -6.53 -22.97 13.77
C TYR A 408 -6.01 -22.42 12.42
N ILE A 409 -4.96 -21.62 12.43
CA ILE A 409 -4.42 -21.05 11.17
C ILE A 409 -3.83 -22.11 10.23
N PHE A 410 -3.56 -23.34 10.70
CA PHE A 410 -3.05 -24.45 9.89
C PHE A 410 -4.12 -25.51 9.57
N MET A 411 -5.40 -25.21 9.72
CA MET A 411 -6.48 -26.11 9.31
C MET A 411 -6.40 -26.43 7.83
N ASN A 412 -6.73 -27.67 7.47
CA ASN A 412 -6.74 -28.14 6.07
C ASN A 412 -7.91 -27.56 5.24
N THR A 413 -8.91 -27.00 5.90
CA THR A 413 -10.08 -26.32 5.34
C THR A 413 -10.28 -25.03 6.07
N LYS A 414 -11.04 -24.09 5.49
CA LYS A 414 -11.40 -22.83 6.12
C LYS A 414 -12.92 -22.65 6.17
N PRO A 415 -13.46 -21.82 7.06
CA PRO A 415 -14.89 -21.50 7.07
C PRO A 415 -15.34 -20.95 5.72
N GLN A 416 -16.59 -21.21 5.34
CA GLN A 416 -17.18 -20.60 4.12
C GLN A 416 -17.31 -19.08 4.27
N GLU A 417 -17.56 -18.62 5.48
CA GLU A 417 -17.69 -17.21 5.83
C GLU A 417 -16.97 -16.92 7.14
N GLU A 418 -16.35 -15.75 7.21
CA GLU A 418 -15.72 -15.26 8.41
C GLU A 418 -16.21 -13.84 8.70
N PHE A 419 -16.44 -13.53 9.98
CA PHE A 419 -16.86 -12.21 10.42
C PHE A 419 -16.20 -11.86 11.75
N TYR A 420 -15.53 -10.71 11.82
CA TYR A 420 -14.75 -10.31 12.99
C TYR A 420 -15.06 -8.87 13.41
N ASP A 421 -15.10 -8.60 14.72
CA ASP A 421 -15.16 -7.27 15.32
C ASP A 421 -13.76 -6.81 15.73
N LEU A 422 -13.11 -6.04 14.90
CA LEU A 422 -11.71 -5.62 15.08
C LEU A 422 -11.46 -4.81 16.36
N GLN A 423 -12.50 -4.18 16.93
CA GLN A 423 -12.40 -3.47 18.19
C GLN A 423 -12.20 -4.43 19.36
N ASN A 424 -12.84 -5.60 19.32
CA ASN A 424 -12.81 -6.59 20.39
C ASN A 424 -11.89 -7.78 20.07
N ASP A 425 -11.57 -7.99 18.80
CA ASP A 425 -10.74 -9.06 18.27
C ASP A 425 -9.81 -8.54 17.16
N PRO A 426 -8.78 -7.76 17.51
CA PRO A 426 -7.87 -7.14 16.54
C PRO A 426 -7.03 -8.18 15.77
N TYR A 427 -6.97 -9.42 16.26
CA TYR A 427 -6.24 -10.50 15.63
C TYR A 427 -7.11 -11.46 14.81
N GLU A 428 -8.43 -11.21 14.71
CA GLU A 428 -9.35 -11.98 13.87
C GLU A 428 -9.30 -13.49 14.20
N VAL A 429 -9.38 -13.85 15.48
CA VAL A 429 -9.31 -15.25 15.96
C VAL A 429 -10.66 -15.82 16.40
N HIS A 430 -11.68 -14.97 16.57
CA HIS A 430 -13.03 -15.34 16.98
C HIS A 430 -14.03 -15.08 15.85
N ASN A 431 -14.26 -16.09 15.00
CA ASN A 431 -15.20 -15.98 13.90
C ASN A 431 -16.65 -15.89 14.42
N LEU A 432 -17.31 -14.76 14.15
CA LEU A 432 -18.69 -14.44 14.54
C LEU A 432 -19.71 -14.67 13.41
N ALA A 433 -19.35 -15.35 12.33
CA ALA A 433 -20.20 -15.53 11.15
C ALA A 433 -21.52 -16.25 11.45
N ASP A 434 -21.53 -17.16 12.45
CA ASP A 434 -22.69 -17.94 12.89
C ASP A 434 -23.41 -17.32 14.10
N ASP A 435 -22.97 -16.16 14.62
CA ASP A 435 -23.64 -15.48 15.74
C ASP A 435 -24.90 -14.75 15.22
N PRO A 436 -26.11 -15.13 15.71
CA PRO A 436 -27.38 -14.53 15.28
C PRO A 436 -27.44 -13.01 15.47
N LYS A 437 -26.72 -12.47 16.44
CA LYS A 437 -26.62 -11.03 16.73
C LYS A 437 -26.16 -10.23 15.51
N TYR A 438 -25.32 -10.80 14.69
CA TYR A 438 -24.72 -10.13 13.53
C TYR A 438 -25.37 -10.49 12.19
N SER A 439 -26.36 -11.39 12.15
CA SER A 439 -26.96 -11.91 10.92
C SER A 439 -27.39 -10.83 9.92
N LYS A 440 -28.07 -9.76 10.40
CA LYS A 440 -28.50 -8.64 9.56
C LYS A 440 -27.33 -7.85 8.98
N LYS A 441 -26.26 -7.67 9.77
CA LYS A 441 -25.04 -6.94 9.32
C LYS A 441 -24.30 -7.76 8.27
N ILE A 442 -24.13 -9.05 8.52
CA ILE A 442 -23.50 -10.01 7.60
C ILE A 442 -24.25 -10.05 6.26
N GLU A 443 -25.61 -10.07 6.30
CA GLU A 443 -26.40 -10.02 5.07
C GLU A 443 -26.14 -8.75 4.27
N GLY A 444 -25.99 -7.60 4.93
CA GLY A 444 -25.58 -6.36 4.28
C GLY A 444 -24.24 -6.47 3.54
N TYR A 445 -23.24 -7.15 4.13
CA TYR A 445 -21.94 -7.38 3.48
C TYR A 445 -22.01 -8.40 2.35
N ARG A 446 -22.82 -9.47 2.49
CA ARG A 446 -23.08 -10.41 1.38
C ARG A 446 -23.67 -9.69 0.17
N LEU A 447 -24.60 -8.78 0.39
CA LEU A 447 -25.19 -7.96 -0.67
C LEU A 447 -24.16 -7.02 -1.30
N ALA A 448 -23.33 -6.36 -0.48
CA ALA A 448 -22.27 -5.47 -0.97
C ALA A 448 -21.24 -6.17 -1.86
N LEU A 449 -20.99 -7.47 -1.66
CA LEU A 449 -20.09 -8.25 -2.52
C LEU A 449 -20.71 -8.68 -3.86
N LYS A 450 -22.03 -8.56 -4.05
CA LYS A 450 -22.72 -8.93 -5.29
C LYS A 450 -22.75 -7.80 -6.32
N TYR A 451 -22.57 -6.57 -5.89
CA TYR A 451 -22.64 -5.35 -6.70
C TYR A 451 -21.32 -4.59 -6.70
#